data_f947978ae275c34a00184a3f2db1ab3a
#
_entry.id   f947978ae275c34a00184a3f2db1ab3a
#
_cell.length_a   1.000
_cell.length_b   1.000
_cell.length_c   1.000
_cell.angle_alpha   90.00
_cell.angle_beta   90.00
_cell.angle_gamma   90.00
#
_symmetry.space_group_name_H-M   'P 1'
#
loop_
_entity.id
_entity.type
_entity.pdbx_description
1 polymer ?
#
loop_
_entity_poly.entity_id
_entity_poly.type
_entity_poly.pdbx_seq_one_letter_code
_entity_poly.pdbx_strand_id
1 'polypeptide(L)'
;MNRNCDWQNPEITQIDREPARVTLFPYATEAQAKKAQRAFSPYYKSLNGSWDFYYSDEGVCPDGFEAVGFGVEDWDALDVPGNWQMSGYDIPQYTNVVYPIPLDPPFVPDDNPVGLYRRWFHLPSTWKDGRVYLNFDGVNGAFYVYVNGAKVGFSKVSHMPAEFEITNFVHEGENLVAVEVHKWSDATYLEDQDFWRLSGIFRDVYLLGVPQTHIRDLRADATLDESYEDGLLTVCADVTSPEGAKLAFTLYDGEKAVHTGCADAEATVKYEVRVPAVKKWTAETPNRYALAVNVLSGGEVIEAARVMIGFKKVEIRDRQLFVNGVSIKLKGVNRHDTHSQLGHVTPMESLLRDVQLMKRMNVNCVRTSHYPNDPRWLDLCDEYGLYVVDETDLECHGAQMGKWMTGDEGMVFDFSGSPEWKKAYVDRAERMVCRDRNHPSIIMWSLGNESFYGENHAAMYARIRELDPSRPIHYEGDRENHQSSDVVSVMYPAVEVVIREGESDDPRPYFMCEYAHAMGLGPGSLEEYWQAIYKYPRLIGGCVWEWVDHGMEVLTEDGETYYAYGGDFGDTPNDGNFCVDALNYPDRTPHTSVGAQKGA
;
A
#
# COMPACT_ATOMS: atom_id res chain seq x y z
N MET A 1 -21.56 28.08 -6.03
CA MET A 1 -21.33 26.68 -5.72
C MET A 1 -20.86 26.52 -4.28
N ASN A 2 -21.24 25.45 -3.64
CA ASN A 2 -20.93 25.25 -2.22
C ASN A 2 -19.49 24.70 -2.14
N ARG A 3 -18.49 25.55 -1.86
CA ARG A 3 -17.07 25.16 -1.72
C ARG A 3 -16.77 24.37 -0.41
N ASN A 4 -17.79 23.92 0.29
CA ASN A 4 -17.69 23.12 1.52
C ASN A 4 -17.99 21.65 1.23
N CYS A 5 -17.21 21.03 0.34
CA CYS A 5 -17.29 19.59 0.10
C CYS A 5 -16.21 18.87 0.92
N ASP A 6 -16.53 17.68 1.41
CA ASP A 6 -15.59 16.88 2.22
C ASP A 6 -14.30 16.54 1.43
N TRP A 7 -14.42 16.37 0.10
CA TRP A 7 -13.29 16.07 -0.77
C TRP A 7 -12.42 17.28 -1.16
N GLN A 8 -12.74 18.48 -0.66
CA GLN A 8 -11.96 19.71 -0.82
C GLN A 8 -11.57 20.32 0.53
N ASN A 9 -11.43 19.46 1.56
CA ASN A 9 -11.08 19.89 2.92
C ASN A 9 -10.01 18.97 3.51
N PRO A 10 -8.73 19.40 3.58
CA PRO A 10 -7.62 18.57 4.06
C PRO A 10 -7.74 18.16 5.53
N GLU A 11 -8.58 18.84 6.33
CA GLU A 11 -8.89 18.44 7.70
C GLU A 11 -9.84 17.22 7.77
N ILE A 12 -10.57 16.92 6.67
CA ILE A 12 -11.47 15.77 6.57
C ILE A 12 -10.78 14.66 5.77
N THR A 13 -10.06 13.76 6.44
CA THR A 13 -9.44 12.59 5.81
C THR A 13 -10.43 11.41 5.71
N GLN A 14 -11.47 11.42 6.55
CA GLN A 14 -12.50 10.38 6.62
C GLN A 14 -13.73 10.84 7.40
N ILE A 15 -14.86 10.14 7.21
CA ILE A 15 -16.08 10.18 8.04
C ILE A 15 -16.47 8.74 8.33
N ASP A 16 -16.60 8.40 9.61
CA ASP A 16 -17.05 7.08 10.10
C ASP A 16 -16.27 5.87 9.54
N ARG A 17 -15.07 6.10 9.02
CA ARG A 17 -14.12 5.03 8.66
C ARG A 17 -13.49 4.46 9.93
N GLU A 18 -13.44 3.14 10.01
CA GLU A 18 -12.77 2.45 11.11
C GLU A 18 -11.26 2.77 11.18
N PRO A 19 -10.66 2.70 12.37
CA PRO A 19 -9.21 2.83 12.53
C PRO A 19 -8.44 1.80 11.70
N ALA A 20 -7.29 2.19 11.17
CA ALA A 20 -6.41 1.31 10.41
C ALA A 20 -5.91 0.15 11.28
N ARG A 21 -5.85 -1.03 10.69
CA ARG A 21 -5.43 -2.28 11.34
C ARG A 21 -4.70 -3.20 10.36
N VAL A 22 -4.10 -4.26 10.86
CA VAL A 22 -3.50 -5.29 10.01
C VAL A 22 -4.55 -5.96 9.12
N THR A 23 -4.13 -6.38 7.94
CA THR A 23 -4.99 -7.21 7.07
C THR A 23 -5.18 -8.57 7.75
N LEU A 24 -6.40 -8.84 8.23
CA LEU A 24 -6.74 -10.03 8.99
C LEU A 24 -8.07 -10.60 8.55
N PHE A 25 -8.10 -11.91 8.30
CA PHE A 25 -9.33 -12.62 7.97
C PHE A 25 -9.72 -13.56 9.11
N PRO A 26 -10.95 -13.42 9.65
CA PRO A 26 -11.49 -14.30 10.69
C PRO A 26 -11.96 -15.63 10.09
N TYR A 27 -11.89 -16.70 10.88
CA TYR A 27 -12.37 -18.04 10.53
C TYR A 27 -13.16 -18.61 11.71
N ALA A 28 -14.05 -19.57 11.45
CA ALA A 28 -14.81 -20.22 12.54
C ALA A 28 -13.99 -21.25 13.31
N THR A 29 -12.92 -21.78 12.70
CA THR A 29 -12.06 -22.79 13.31
C THR A 29 -10.60 -22.58 12.94
N GLU A 30 -9.70 -23.03 13.82
CA GLU A 30 -8.25 -23.00 13.54
C GLU A 30 -7.87 -23.85 12.31
N ALA A 31 -8.61 -24.94 12.04
CA ALA A 31 -8.39 -25.76 10.86
C ALA A 31 -8.68 -25.00 9.55
N GLN A 32 -9.67 -24.11 9.54
CA GLN A 32 -9.93 -23.22 8.40
C GLN A 32 -8.84 -22.12 8.32
N ALA A 33 -8.47 -21.51 9.45
CA ALA A 33 -7.42 -20.50 9.51
C ALA A 33 -6.06 -21.05 9.00
N LYS A 34 -5.73 -22.31 9.28
CA LYS A 34 -4.51 -22.98 8.76
C LYS A 34 -4.45 -23.04 7.24
N LYS A 35 -5.57 -23.12 6.55
CA LYS A 35 -5.60 -23.10 5.07
C LYS A 35 -5.28 -21.72 4.50
N ALA A 36 -5.43 -20.66 5.29
CA ALA A 36 -5.17 -19.26 4.94
C ALA A 36 -5.86 -18.80 3.62
N GLN A 37 -7.03 -19.35 3.32
CA GLN A 37 -7.80 -19.03 2.12
C GLN A 37 -9.10 -18.33 2.55
N ARG A 38 -9.13 -17.00 2.42
CA ARG A 38 -10.27 -16.17 2.85
C ARG A 38 -11.62 -16.62 2.28
N ALA A 39 -11.63 -17.15 1.05
CA ALA A 39 -12.86 -17.66 0.40
C ALA A 39 -13.51 -18.85 1.16
N PHE A 40 -12.78 -19.55 2.04
CA PHE A 40 -13.34 -20.62 2.87
C PHE A 40 -13.75 -20.16 4.27
N SER A 41 -13.57 -18.87 4.58
CA SER A 41 -14.10 -18.33 5.83
C SER A 41 -15.60 -18.13 5.74
N PRO A 42 -16.39 -18.63 6.71
CA PRO A 42 -17.82 -18.33 6.78
C PRO A 42 -18.09 -16.86 7.16
N TYR A 43 -17.07 -16.12 7.55
CA TYR A 43 -17.11 -14.72 7.94
C TYR A 43 -16.69 -13.76 6.81
N TYR A 44 -16.32 -14.29 5.63
CA TYR A 44 -15.90 -13.50 4.48
C TYR A 44 -16.88 -13.61 3.33
N LYS A 45 -17.20 -12.51 2.69
CA LYS A 45 -17.99 -12.47 1.45
C LYS A 45 -17.41 -11.43 0.49
N SER A 46 -16.93 -11.88 -0.67
CA SER A 46 -16.50 -10.99 -1.75
C SER A 46 -17.68 -10.24 -2.36
N LEU A 47 -17.45 -8.96 -2.64
CA LEU A 47 -18.32 -8.12 -3.47
C LEU A 47 -17.65 -7.78 -4.81
N ASN A 48 -16.57 -8.46 -5.17
CA ASN A 48 -15.95 -8.33 -6.50
C ASN A 48 -16.86 -8.88 -7.60
N GLY A 49 -16.67 -8.42 -8.82
CA GLY A 49 -17.42 -8.79 -10.02
C GLY A 49 -18.27 -7.62 -10.52
N SER A 50 -19.33 -7.89 -11.25
CA SER A 50 -20.11 -6.87 -11.94
C SER A 50 -20.93 -6.01 -10.97
N TRP A 51 -20.87 -4.69 -11.13
CA TRP A 51 -21.65 -3.68 -10.44
C TRP A 51 -22.43 -2.87 -11.45
N ASP A 52 -23.64 -2.40 -11.11
CA ASP A 52 -24.31 -1.36 -11.89
C ASP A 52 -23.48 -0.08 -11.79
N PHE A 53 -23.22 0.57 -12.91
CA PHE A 53 -22.30 1.71 -13.01
C PHE A 53 -22.89 2.85 -13.83
N TYR A 54 -22.75 4.06 -13.31
CA TYR A 54 -23.10 5.30 -14.01
C TYR A 54 -21.92 6.26 -13.95
N TYR A 55 -21.55 6.80 -15.10
CA TYR A 55 -20.47 7.78 -15.21
C TYR A 55 -21.00 9.16 -15.60
N SER A 56 -20.48 10.19 -14.96
CA SER A 56 -20.72 11.60 -15.30
C SER A 56 -19.40 12.34 -15.40
N ASP A 57 -19.10 12.87 -16.56
CA ASP A 57 -17.95 13.74 -16.82
C ASP A 57 -18.08 15.13 -16.19
N GLU A 58 -19.32 15.63 -16.04
CA GLU A 58 -19.64 16.91 -15.42
C GLU A 58 -19.83 16.83 -13.88
N GLY A 59 -19.68 15.65 -13.29
CA GLY A 59 -19.86 15.45 -11.84
C GLY A 59 -21.32 15.54 -11.38
N VAL A 60 -22.27 15.33 -12.27
CA VAL A 60 -23.69 15.39 -11.95
C VAL A 60 -24.20 14.02 -11.53
N CYS A 61 -24.61 13.90 -10.26
CA CYS A 61 -25.22 12.68 -9.75
C CYS A 61 -26.74 12.75 -9.83
N PRO A 62 -27.46 11.69 -10.31
CA PRO A 62 -28.89 11.60 -10.21
C PRO A 62 -29.35 11.62 -8.75
N ASP A 63 -30.34 12.45 -8.43
CA ASP A 63 -30.88 12.56 -7.07
C ASP A 63 -31.43 11.22 -6.58
N GLY A 64 -31.00 10.77 -5.39
CA GLY A 64 -31.47 9.56 -4.75
C GLY A 64 -30.93 8.26 -5.36
N PHE A 65 -29.83 8.32 -6.11
CA PHE A 65 -29.19 7.14 -6.71
C PHE A 65 -28.86 6.05 -5.67
N GLU A 66 -28.64 6.43 -4.43
CA GLU A 66 -28.34 5.53 -3.30
C GLU A 66 -29.58 4.78 -2.78
N ALA A 67 -30.79 5.23 -3.13
CA ALA A 67 -32.03 4.67 -2.61
C ALA A 67 -32.31 3.27 -3.19
N VAL A 68 -32.86 2.37 -2.35
CA VAL A 68 -33.21 0.99 -2.71
C VAL A 68 -34.15 0.93 -3.91
N GLY A 69 -35.08 1.89 -4.02
CA GLY A 69 -36.10 1.93 -5.10
C GLY A 69 -35.68 2.70 -6.36
N PHE A 70 -34.43 3.17 -6.44
CA PHE A 70 -33.93 3.87 -7.63
C PHE A 70 -33.72 2.88 -8.78
N GLY A 71 -34.22 3.20 -9.98
CA GLY A 71 -34.07 2.37 -11.18
C GLY A 71 -32.70 2.56 -11.81
N VAL A 72 -32.14 1.46 -12.29
CA VAL A 72 -30.79 1.42 -12.94
C VAL A 72 -30.85 0.78 -14.34
N GLU A 73 -32.04 0.78 -14.96
CA GLU A 73 -32.26 0.10 -16.25
C GLU A 73 -31.39 0.66 -17.38
N ASP A 74 -30.99 1.93 -17.27
CA ASP A 74 -30.13 2.63 -18.23
C ASP A 74 -28.66 2.72 -17.77
N TRP A 75 -28.28 2.04 -16.68
CA TRP A 75 -26.90 1.99 -16.20
C TRP A 75 -26.14 0.87 -16.88
N ASP A 76 -24.83 1.06 -17.02
CA ASP A 76 -23.93 0.03 -17.54
C ASP A 76 -23.52 -0.95 -16.45
N ALA A 77 -22.78 -1.97 -16.83
CA ALA A 77 -22.12 -2.90 -15.91
C ALA A 77 -20.60 -2.69 -15.93
N LEU A 78 -19.99 -2.53 -14.77
CA LEU A 78 -18.55 -2.41 -14.61
C LEU A 78 -18.02 -3.46 -13.63
N ASP A 79 -16.89 -4.09 -13.99
CA ASP A 79 -16.26 -5.06 -13.10
C ASP A 79 -15.45 -4.34 -12.00
N VAL A 80 -15.60 -4.82 -10.77
CA VAL A 80 -14.82 -4.43 -9.59
C VAL A 80 -14.02 -5.64 -9.13
N PRO A 81 -12.70 -5.54 -8.92
CA PRO A 81 -11.87 -4.34 -9.09
C PRO A 81 -11.67 -3.94 -10.55
N GLY A 82 -11.61 -2.62 -10.80
CA GLY A 82 -11.40 -2.06 -12.13
C GLY A 82 -11.21 -0.55 -12.10
N ASN A 83 -10.46 -0.03 -13.07
CA ASN A 83 -10.43 1.39 -13.35
C ASN A 83 -11.40 1.69 -14.48
N TRP A 84 -12.22 2.73 -14.36
CA TRP A 84 -13.25 3.01 -15.36
C TRP A 84 -12.66 3.43 -16.71
N GLN A 85 -11.46 4.04 -16.76
CA GLN A 85 -10.76 4.39 -18.00
C GLN A 85 -10.40 3.13 -18.82
N MET A 86 -10.09 2.01 -18.15
CA MET A 86 -9.82 0.74 -18.83
C MET A 86 -11.08 0.07 -19.38
N SER A 87 -12.26 0.62 -19.07
CA SER A 87 -13.56 0.16 -19.55
C SER A 87 -14.23 1.15 -20.52
N GLY A 88 -13.50 2.19 -20.95
CA GLY A 88 -13.97 3.14 -21.95
C GLY A 88 -14.71 4.37 -21.41
N TYR A 89 -14.68 4.61 -20.11
CA TYR A 89 -15.18 5.83 -19.50
C TYR A 89 -14.02 6.76 -19.17
N ASP A 90 -14.11 8.04 -19.60
CA ASP A 90 -12.99 8.96 -19.48
C ASP A 90 -11.76 8.47 -20.29
N ILE A 91 -10.65 9.19 -20.25
CA ILE A 91 -9.39 8.80 -20.88
C ILE A 91 -8.30 8.58 -19.85
N PRO A 92 -7.42 7.59 -20.02
CA PRO A 92 -6.18 7.54 -19.26
C PRO A 92 -5.36 8.80 -19.50
N GLN A 93 -4.80 9.38 -18.45
CA GLN A 93 -3.93 10.54 -18.52
C GLN A 93 -2.62 10.23 -17.82
N TYR A 94 -1.49 10.45 -18.50
CA TYR A 94 -0.18 10.23 -17.91
C TYR A 94 0.54 11.57 -17.70
N THR A 95 0.87 11.85 -16.45
CA THR A 95 1.75 12.97 -16.11
C THR A 95 2.78 12.51 -15.06
N ASN A 96 3.97 13.11 -15.12
CA ASN A 96 5.01 12.99 -14.10
C ASN A 96 4.88 14.15 -13.10
N VAL A 97 5.51 15.29 -13.36
CA VAL A 97 5.59 16.42 -12.42
C VAL A 97 4.40 17.37 -12.50
N VAL A 98 3.78 17.47 -13.67
CA VAL A 98 2.68 18.43 -13.89
C VAL A 98 1.36 17.84 -13.39
N TYR A 99 0.70 18.54 -12.47
CA TYR A 99 -0.64 18.13 -12.06
C TYR A 99 -1.60 18.08 -13.26
N PRO A 100 -2.47 17.07 -13.33
CA PRO A 100 -3.50 16.98 -14.37
C PRO A 100 -4.61 18.03 -14.22
N ILE A 101 -4.64 18.74 -13.09
CA ILE A 101 -5.60 19.78 -12.74
C ILE A 101 -4.88 21.08 -12.37
N PRO A 102 -5.55 22.24 -12.43
CA PRO A 102 -4.98 23.50 -11.94
C PRO A 102 -4.55 23.42 -10.48
N LEU A 103 -3.41 24.02 -10.14
CA LEU A 103 -2.90 24.08 -8.75
C LEU A 103 -3.64 25.20 -7.99
N ASP A 104 -4.77 24.87 -7.37
CA ASP A 104 -5.59 25.75 -6.50
C ASP A 104 -6.02 25.03 -5.20
N PRO A 105 -5.06 24.39 -4.47
CA PRO A 105 -5.40 23.58 -3.30
C PRO A 105 -6.11 24.41 -2.22
N PRO A 106 -7.12 23.83 -1.53
CA PRO A 106 -7.56 22.44 -1.62
C PRO A 106 -8.64 22.19 -2.69
N PHE A 107 -8.91 23.15 -3.57
CA PHE A 107 -10.00 23.10 -4.54
C PHE A 107 -9.60 22.35 -5.80
N VAL A 108 -10.55 21.59 -6.34
CA VAL A 108 -10.43 20.90 -7.62
C VAL A 108 -11.41 21.51 -8.63
N PRO A 109 -11.29 21.21 -9.95
CA PRO A 109 -12.24 21.71 -10.94
C PRO A 109 -13.70 21.44 -10.58
N ASP A 110 -14.59 22.37 -10.96
CA ASP A 110 -16.03 22.24 -10.70
C ASP A 110 -16.67 21.08 -11.51
N ASP A 111 -16.12 20.79 -12.69
CA ASP A 111 -16.45 19.67 -13.57
C ASP A 111 -15.63 18.42 -13.18
N ASN A 112 -15.82 17.96 -11.97
CA ASN A 112 -15.12 16.82 -11.38
C ASN A 112 -15.81 15.51 -11.75
N PRO A 113 -15.24 14.64 -12.61
CA PRO A 113 -15.89 13.40 -13.00
C PRO A 113 -16.25 12.51 -11.81
N VAL A 114 -17.41 11.85 -11.89
CA VAL A 114 -17.95 10.96 -10.84
C VAL A 114 -18.35 9.62 -11.43
N GLY A 115 -17.94 8.55 -10.76
CA GLY A 115 -18.44 7.19 -10.98
C GLY A 115 -19.37 6.76 -9.84
N LEU A 116 -20.60 6.40 -10.18
CA LEU A 116 -21.56 5.85 -9.24
C LEU A 116 -21.65 4.34 -9.43
N TYR A 117 -21.52 3.63 -8.33
CA TYR A 117 -21.55 2.16 -8.30
C TYR A 117 -22.70 1.68 -7.46
N ARG A 118 -23.42 0.62 -7.88
CA ARG A 118 -24.44 -0.03 -7.08
C ARG A 118 -24.33 -1.53 -7.18
N ARG A 119 -24.51 -2.22 -6.03
CA ARG A 119 -24.51 -3.67 -5.99
C ARG A 119 -25.43 -4.21 -4.92
N TRP A 120 -26.28 -5.15 -5.30
CA TRP A 120 -27.04 -5.95 -4.37
C TRP A 120 -26.19 -7.07 -3.77
N PHE A 121 -26.36 -7.29 -2.48
CA PHE A 121 -25.72 -8.40 -1.78
C PHE A 121 -26.65 -9.04 -0.76
N HIS A 122 -26.49 -10.33 -0.57
CA HIS A 122 -27.25 -11.10 0.40
C HIS A 122 -26.47 -11.23 1.71
N LEU A 123 -27.05 -10.84 2.85
CA LEU A 123 -26.49 -11.05 4.18
C LEU A 123 -26.94 -12.40 4.74
N PRO A 124 -26.02 -13.34 5.05
CA PRO A 124 -26.37 -14.63 5.63
C PRO A 124 -27.05 -14.49 6.99
N SER A 125 -28.07 -15.30 7.26
CA SER A 125 -28.74 -15.33 8.57
C SER A 125 -27.81 -15.66 9.75
N THR A 126 -26.68 -16.32 9.47
CA THR A 126 -25.63 -16.63 10.46
C THR A 126 -24.88 -15.39 10.96
N TRP A 127 -24.98 -14.25 10.28
CA TRP A 127 -24.32 -13.00 10.66
C TRP A 127 -25.22 -12.04 11.48
N LYS A 128 -26.50 -12.35 11.62
CA LYS A 128 -27.52 -11.45 12.23
C LYS A 128 -27.22 -10.98 13.65
N ASP A 129 -26.52 -11.82 14.43
CA ASP A 129 -26.18 -11.53 15.84
C ASP A 129 -24.72 -11.06 16.01
N GLY A 130 -24.02 -10.85 14.89
CA GLY A 130 -22.62 -10.41 14.83
C GLY A 130 -22.48 -8.94 14.47
N ARG A 131 -21.24 -8.57 14.09
CA ARG A 131 -20.94 -7.29 13.47
C ARG A 131 -20.59 -7.49 12.01
N VAL A 132 -20.91 -6.50 11.18
CA VAL A 132 -20.64 -6.53 9.74
C VAL A 132 -19.79 -5.32 9.36
N TYR A 133 -18.66 -5.60 8.73
CA TYR A 133 -17.75 -4.58 8.20
C TYR A 133 -17.72 -4.68 6.67
N LEU A 134 -17.76 -3.53 6.02
CA LEU A 134 -17.56 -3.37 4.58
C LEU A 134 -16.17 -2.80 4.32
N ASN A 135 -15.37 -3.50 3.51
CA ASN A 135 -14.01 -3.14 3.19
C ASN A 135 -13.84 -2.81 1.72
N PHE A 136 -13.09 -1.74 1.44
CA PHE A 136 -12.52 -1.39 0.15
C PHE A 136 -11.00 -1.37 0.30
N ASP A 137 -10.29 -2.28 -0.37
CA ASP A 137 -8.82 -2.35 -0.24
C ASP A 137 -8.08 -1.24 -1.01
N GLY A 138 -8.76 -0.56 -1.95
CA GLY A 138 -8.25 0.60 -2.67
C GLY A 138 -9.28 1.20 -3.61
N VAL A 139 -9.38 2.53 -3.59
CA VAL A 139 -10.26 3.32 -4.47
C VAL A 139 -9.49 4.55 -4.93
N ASN A 140 -9.24 4.67 -6.23
CA ASN A 140 -8.64 5.88 -6.80
C ASN A 140 -9.66 7.01 -6.81
N GLY A 141 -9.36 8.05 -6.05
CA GLY A 141 -10.21 9.21 -5.79
C GLY A 141 -10.78 9.22 -4.37
N ALA A 142 -11.64 10.20 -4.10
CA ALA A 142 -12.39 10.30 -2.84
C ALA A 142 -13.79 9.70 -3.01
N PHE A 143 -14.31 9.03 -1.98
CA PHE A 143 -15.59 8.34 -2.16
C PHE A 143 -16.49 8.35 -0.93
N TYR A 144 -17.80 8.36 -1.19
CA TYR A 144 -18.85 8.13 -0.22
C TYR A 144 -19.42 6.73 -0.33
N VAL A 145 -19.82 6.18 0.81
CA VAL A 145 -20.45 4.85 0.91
C VAL A 145 -21.85 5.00 1.48
N TYR A 146 -22.79 4.32 0.85
CA TYR A 146 -24.19 4.23 1.26
C TYR A 146 -24.61 2.75 1.37
N VAL A 147 -25.43 2.42 2.36
CA VAL A 147 -26.03 1.10 2.50
C VAL A 147 -27.53 1.26 2.71
N ASN A 148 -28.34 0.61 1.87
CA ASN A 148 -29.80 0.69 1.91
C ASN A 148 -30.35 2.13 1.89
N GLY A 149 -29.67 3.04 1.17
CA GLY A 149 -30.03 4.44 1.03
C GLY A 149 -29.53 5.35 2.15
N ALA A 150 -28.89 4.81 3.18
CA ALA A 150 -28.32 5.60 4.26
C ALA A 150 -26.81 5.83 4.04
N LYS A 151 -26.36 7.08 4.22
CA LYS A 151 -24.93 7.41 4.16
C LYS A 151 -24.19 6.73 5.33
N VAL A 152 -23.19 5.92 5.02
CA VAL A 152 -22.35 5.20 5.99
C VAL A 152 -21.11 6.00 6.33
N GLY A 153 -20.41 6.53 5.31
CA GLY A 153 -19.19 7.24 5.55
C GLY A 153 -18.49 7.78 4.30
N PHE A 154 -17.23 8.23 4.49
CA PHE A 154 -16.39 8.84 3.46
C PHE A 154 -14.93 8.47 3.69
N SER A 155 -14.15 8.32 2.62
CA SER A 155 -12.69 8.14 2.71
C SER A 155 -11.97 8.75 1.51
N LYS A 156 -10.71 9.10 1.74
CA LYS A 156 -9.69 9.48 0.75
C LYS A 156 -8.46 8.61 0.93
N VAL A 157 -7.45 8.78 0.08
CA VAL A 157 -6.19 8.03 -0.01
C VAL A 157 -6.36 6.74 -0.78
N SER A 158 -5.89 6.78 -2.03
CA SER A 158 -6.20 5.78 -3.05
C SER A 158 -5.70 4.36 -2.71
N HIS A 159 -4.49 4.22 -2.18
CA HIS A 159 -3.84 2.92 -2.04
C HIS A 159 -3.97 2.31 -0.64
N MET A 160 -4.87 2.86 0.19
CA MET A 160 -5.07 2.37 1.55
C MET A 160 -6.48 1.83 1.75
N PRO A 161 -6.63 0.72 2.51
CA PRO A 161 -7.95 0.17 2.80
C PRO A 161 -8.85 1.13 3.56
N ALA A 162 -10.13 1.18 3.21
CA ALA A 162 -11.17 1.87 3.97
C ALA A 162 -12.20 0.86 4.44
N GLU A 163 -12.37 0.75 5.75
CA GLU A 163 -13.32 -0.17 6.39
C GLU A 163 -14.40 0.64 7.12
N PHE A 164 -15.65 0.17 7.02
CA PHE A 164 -16.81 0.79 7.66
C PHE A 164 -17.62 -0.26 8.40
N GLU A 165 -18.01 -0.02 9.65
CA GLU A 165 -18.96 -0.87 10.35
C GLU A 165 -20.37 -0.57 9.85
N ILE A 166 -21.00 -1.56 9.20
CA ILE A 166 -22.33 -1.41 8.62
C ILE A 166 -23.42 -2.18 9.37
N THR A 167 -23.15 -2.70 10.56
CA THR A 167 -24.06 -3.53 11.36
C THR A 167 -25.45 -2.93 11.48
N ASN A 168 -25.54 -1.61 11.73
CA ASN A 168 -26.80 -0.92 11.92
C ASN A 168 -27.51 -0.52 10.61
N PHE A 169 -26.88 -0.76 9.47
CA PHE A 169 -27.40 -0.39 8.14
C PHE A 169 -27.91 -1.58 7.34
N VAL A 170 -27.61 -2.81 7.79
CA VAL A 170 -27.97 -4.05 7.08
C VAL A 170 -29.04 -4.85 7.81
N HIS A 171 -29.71 -5.71 7.07
CA HIS A 171 -30.68 -6.68 7.58
C HIS A 171 -30.45 -8.06 6.94
N GLU A 172 -31.03 -9.10 7.52
CA GLU A 172 -31.02 -10.45 6.93
C GLU A 172 -31.63 -10.42 5.52
N GLY A 173 -30.98 -11.07 4.56
CA GLY A 173 -31.44 -11.13 3.17
C GLY A 173 -30.75 -10.07 2.28
N GLU A 174 -31.50 -9.53 1.34
CA GLU A 174 -30.99 -8.63 0.30
C GLU A 174 -30.75 -7.22 0.84
N ASN A 175 -29.57 -6.67 0.57
CA ASN A 175 -29.16 -5.33 0.91
C ASN A 175 -28.50 -4.68 -0.31
N LEU A 176 -28.49 -3.37 -0.37
CA LEU A 176 -27.86 -2.58 -1.41
C LEU A 176 -26.68 -1.81 -0.85
N VAL A 177 -25.52 -1.90 -1.49
CA VAL A 177 -24.43 -0.94 -1.33
C VAL A 177 -24.40 -0.01 -2.55
N ALA A 178 -24.24 1.29 -2.30
CA ALA A 178 -23.97 2.28 -3.33
C ALA A 178 -22.70 3.07 -2.96
N VAL A 179 -21.90 3.44 -3.96
CA VAL A 179 -20.63 4.16 -3.79
C VAL A 179 -20.58 5.30 -4.81
N GLU A 180 -20.20 6.47 -4.34
CA GLU A 180 -19.98 7.67 -5.16
C GLU A 180 -18.50 8.01 -5.14
N VAL A 181 -17.81 7.85 -6.27
CA VAL A 181 -16.36 8.07 -6.41
C VAL A 181 -16.11 9.34 -7.21
N HIS A 182 -15.47 10.33 -6.59
CA HIS A 182 -15.00 11.57 -7.25
C HIS A 182 -13.58 11.38 -7.77
N LYS A 183 -13.33 11.71 -9.04
CA LYS A 183 -12.01 11.59 -9.67
C LYS A 183 -10.97 12.45 -8.94
N TRP A 184 -11.30 13.71 -8.71
CA TRP A 184 -10.41 14.68 -8.10
C TRP A 184 -10.84 15.06 -6.70
N SER A 185 -9.85 15.25 -5.83
CA SER A 185 -10.03 15.74 -4.47
C SER A 185 -8.79 16.49 -4.01
N ASP A 186 -8.82 17.07 -2.83
CA ASP A 186 -7.60 17.63 -2.22
C ASP A 186 -6.50 16.57 -2.04
N ALA A 187 -6.85 15.28 -1.91
CA ALA A 187 -5.89 14.19 -1.87
C ALA A 187 -5.08 14.05 -3.17
N THR A 188 -5.64 14.47 -4.33
CA THR A 188 -4.96 14.47 -5.63
C THR A 188 -3.66 15.28 -5.58
N TYR A 189 -3.61 16.35 -4.78
CA TYR A 189 -2.40 17.16 -4.61
C TYR A 189 -1.30 16.47 -3.80
N LEU A 190 -1.62 15.39 -3.10
CA LEU A 190 -0.67 14.56 -2.34
C LEU A 190 -0.44 13.18 -2.99
N GLU A 191 -1.04 12.93 -4.15
CA GLU A 191 -0.95 11.69 -4.93
C GLU A 191 -0.52 12.03 -6.37
N ASP A 192 0.59 12.80 -6.48
CA ASP A 192 1.14 13.30 -7.74
C ASP A 192 2.29 12.41 -8.25
N GLN A 193 2.14 11.09 -8.09
CA GLN A 193 3.12 10.12 -8.55
C GLN A 193 3.31 10.19 -10.06
N ASP A 194 4.54 9.94 -10.51
CA ASP A 194 4.88 9.67 -11.91
C ASP A 194 4.18 8.40 -12.39
N PHE A 195 2.90 8.54 -12.72
CA PHE A 195 2.03 7.39 -13.01
C PHE A 195 0.78 7.80 -13.79
N TRP A 196 0.07 6.83 -14.33
CA TRP A 196 -1.24 7.03 -14.96
C TRP A 196 -2.28 7.53 -13.95
N ARG A 197 -3.04 8.54 -14.34
CA ARG A 197 -4.20 9.05 -13.58
C ARG A 197 -5.41 8.22 -13.96
N LEU A 198 -5.71 7.24 -13.12
CA LEU A 198 -6.87 6.36 -13.26
C LEU A 198 -7.80 6.51 -12.07
N SER A 199 -9.03 6.01 -12.20
CA SER A 199 -10.07 6.21 -11.18
C SER A 199 -10.94 4.98 -11.01
N GLY A 200 -11.62 4.88 -9.86
CA GLY A 200 -12.55 3.81 -9.57
C GLY A 200 -12.08 2.84 -8.48
N ILE A 201 -12.84 1.81 -8.25
CA ILE A 201 -12.59 0.79 -7.22
C ILE A 201 -11.63 -0.25 -7.79
N PHE A 202 -10.33 -0.08 -7.58
CA PHE A 202 -9.28 -0.86 -8.27
C PHE A 202 -8.69 -2.02 -7.43
N ARG A 203 -9.06 -2.14 -6.17
CA ARG A 203 -8.74 -3.29 -5.32
C ARG A 203 -10.01 -3.97 -4.81
N ASP A 204 -9.85 -5.07 -4.09
CA ASP A 204 -10.96 -5.91 -3.63
C ASP A 204 -11.97 -5.16 -2.76
N VAL A 205 -13.26 -5.53 -2.92
CA VAL A 205 -14.36 -5.13 -2.03
C VAL A 205 -14.95 -6.38 -1.40
N TYR A 206 -15.11 -6.35 -0.07
CA TYR A 206 -15.67 -7.50 0.64
C TYR A 206 -16.33 -7.13 1.96
N LEU A 207 -17.14 -8.06 2.45
CA LEU A 207 -17.74 -8.01 3.77
C LEU A 207 -17.03 -8.97 4.73
N LEU A 208 -16.90 -8.54 5.97
CA LEU A 208 -16.56 -9.40 7.10
C LEU A 208 -17.74 -9.41 8.08
N GLY A 209 -18.33 -10.60 8.30
CA GLY A 209 -19.36 -10.82 9.31
C GLY A 209 -18.76 -11.59 10.48
N VAL A 210 -18.52 -10.94 11.60
CA VAL A 210 -17.80 -11.49 12.74
C VAL A 210 -18.69 -11.62 13.98
N PRO A 211 -18.36 -12.50 14.94
CA PRO A 211 -19.06 -12.55 16.23
C PRO A 211 -19.00 -11.20 16.97
N GLN A 212 -19.89 -10.96 17.93
CA GLN A 212 -19.83 -9.77 18.78
C GLN A 212 -18.47 -9.66 19.48
N THR A 213 -17.98 -10.76 20.04
CA THR A 213 -16.63 -10.87 20.58
C THR A 213 -15.69 -11.38 19.48
N HIS A 214 -14.79 -10.53 19.01
CA HIS A 214 -13.85 -10.85 17.93
C HIS A 214 -12.55 -10.05 18.05
N ILE A 215 -11.51 -10.53 17.36
CA ILE A 215 -10.23 -9.82 17.24
C ILE A 215 -10.39 -8.69 16.24
N ARG A 216 -10.20 -7.46 16.70
CA ARG A 216 -10.28 -6.27 15.84
C ARG A 216 -8.94 -5.97 15.16
N ASP A 217 -7.83 -6.07 15.91
CA ASP A 217 -6.47 -5.91 15.39
C ASP A 217 -5.55 -6.95 16.04
N LEU A 218 -4.53 -7.41 15.31
CA LEU A 218 -3.58 -8.41 15.77
C LEU A 218 -2.16 -8.04 15.36
N ARG A 219 -1.44 -7.40 16.26
CA ARG A 219 -0.02 -7.03 16.07
C ARG A 219 0.87 -8.14 16.60
N ALA A 220 1.91 -8.49 15.86
CA ALA A 220 2.86 -9.53 16.21
C ALA A 220 4.30 -9.08 15.93
N ASP A 221 4.96 -8.54 16.96
CA ASP A 221 6.35 -8.12 16.89
C ASP A 221 7.25 -9.33 17.17
N ALA A 222 7.88 -9.87 16.14
CA ALA A 222 8.75 -11.04 16.21
C ALA A 222 10.22 -10.61 15.98
N THR A 223 10.94 -10.39 17.07
CA THR A 223 12.36 -9.97 17.03
C THR A 223 13.28 -11.06 17.64
N LEU A 224 14.55 -10.75 17.74
CA LEU A 224 15.58 -11.64 18.29
C LEU A 224 16.20 -11.05 19.55
N ASP A 225 16.72 -11.93 20.41
CA ASP A 225 17.53 -11.52 21.54
C ASP A 225 18.91 -10.98 21.10
N GLU A 226 19.73 -10.53 22.05
CA GLU A 226 21.04 -9.94 21.76
C GLU A 226 22.04 -10.95 21.17
N SER A 227 21.82 -12.25 21.38
CA SER A 227 22.65 -13.30 20.77
C SER A 227 22.19 -13.69 19.37
N TYR A 228 21.05 -13.19 18.90
CA TYR A 228 20.37 -13.57 17.67
C TYR A 228 20.01 -15.09 17.61
N GLU A 229 19.85 -15.74 18.74
CA GLU A 229 19.52 -17.18 18.80
C GLU A 229 18.05 -17.42 19.12
N ASP A 230 17.54 -16.74 20.15
CA ASP A 230 16.16 -16.90 20.60
C ASP A 230 15.26 -15.81 20.04
N GLY A 231 14.04 -16.20 19.71
CA GLY A 231 12.99 -15.28 19.30
C GLY A 231 12.30 -14.63 20.50
N LEU A 232 12.02 -13.35 20.38
CA LEU A 232 11.18 -12.58 21.30
C LEU A 232 9.92 -12.20 20.56
N LEU A 233 8.78 -12.77 20.94
CA LEU A 233 7.49 -12.49 20.32
C LEU A 233 6.60 -11.72 21.29
N THR A 234 6.17 -10.53 20.87
CA THR A 234 5.14 -9.74 21.53
C THR A 234 3.90 -9.71 20.65
N VAL A 235 2.78 -10.23 21.17
CA VAL A 235 1.49 -10.19 20.50
C VAL A 235 0.60 -9.17 21.22
N CYS A 236 0.04 -8.23 20.49
CA CYS A 236 -0.99 -7.33 20.99
C CYS A 236 -2.27 -7.57 20.18
N ALA A 237 -3.32 -8.02 20.85
CA ALA A 237 -4.64 -8.25 20.25
C ALA A 237 -5.65 -7.26 20.81
N ASP A 238 -6.29 -6.48 19.95
CA ASP A 238 -7.42 -5.66 20.33
C ASP A 238 -8.70 -6.47 20.11
N VAL A 239 -9.52 -6.61 21.16
CA VAL A 239 -10.70 -7.48 21.17
C VAL A 239 -11.95 -6.65 21.42
N THR A 240 -12.94 -6.78 20.54
CA THR A 240 -14.24 -6.15 20.71
C THR A 240 -15.11 -7.00 21.63
N SER A 241 -15.82 -6.37 22.60
CA SER A 241 -16.72 -7.04 23.55
C SER A 241 -16.08 -8.26 24.23
N PRO A 242 -14.97 -8.09 24.98
CA PRO A 242 -14.13 -9.20 25.46
C PRO A 242 -14.70 -9.99 26.66
N GLU A 243 -15.83 -9.58 27.25
CA GLU A 243 -16.33 -10.05 28.52
C GLU A 243 -16.55 -11.57 28.56
N GLY A 244 -15.84 -12.24 29.48
CA GLY A 244 -15.93 -13.69 29.68
C GLY A 244 -15.24 -14.54 28.62
N ALA A 245 -14.55 -13.92 27.67
CA ALA A 245 -13.79 -14.61 26.65
C ALA A 245 -12.33 -14.84 27.08
N LYS A 246 -11.64 -15.70 26.35
CA LYS A 246 -10.20 -15.95 26.46
C LYS A 246 -9.58 -15.94 25.06
N LEU A 247 -8.29 -15.60 24.99
CA LEU A 247 -7.47 -15.79 23.80
C LEU A 247 -6.54 -16.98 24.02
N ALA A 248 -6.53 -17.91 23.07
CA ALA A 248 -5.55 -18.99 23.00
C ALA A 248 -4.58 -18.73 21.86
N PHE A 249 -3.29 -18.73 22.19
CA PHE A 249 -2.19 -18.46 21.26
C PHE A 249 -1.46 -19.77 20.94
N THR A 250 -1.23 -20.04 19.67
CA THR A 250 -0.39 -21.16 19.22
C THR A 250 0.57 -20.67 18.14
N LEU A 251 1.86 -20.88 18.37
CA LEU A 251 2.90 -20.62 17.38
C LEU A 251 3.33 -21.91 16.72
N TYR A 252 3.30 -21.94 15.39
CA TYR A 252 3.67 -23.10 14.59
C TYR A 252 4.93 -22.86 13.76
N ASP A 253 5.85 -23.84 13.76
CA ASP A 253 6.91 -24.00 12.75
C ASP A 253 6.46 -25.12 11.79
N GLY A 254 5.98 -24.75 10.62
CA GLY A 254 5.25 -25.66 9.74
C GLY A 254 3.97 -26.18 10.43
N GLU A 255 3.87 -27.50 10.58
CA GLU A 255 2.76 -28.16 11.28
C GLU A 255 3.00 -28.36 12.78
N LYS A 256 4.22 -28.10 13.26
CA LYS A 256 4.59 -28.33 14.65
C LYS A 256 4.29 -27.12 15.52
N ALA A 257 3.45 -27.28 16.54
CA ALA A 257 3.30 -26.29 17.60
C ALA A 257 4.61 -26.19 18.41
N VAL A 258 5.22 -25.01 18.42
CA VAL A 258 6.46 -24.73 19.16
C VAL A 258 6.19 -23.95 20.44
N HIS A 259 5.03 -23.29 20.52
CA HIS A 259 4.56 -22.64 21.73
C HIS A 259 3.03 -22.64 21.78
N THR A 260 2.47 -22.71 22.98
CA THR A 260 1.04 -22.53 23.26
C THR A 260 0.86 -21.74 24.55
N GLY A 261 -0.16 -20.89 24.58
CA GLY A 261 -0.50 -20.11 25.77
C GLY A 261 -1.93 -19.61 25.71
N CYS A 262 -2.37 -19.00 26.79
CA CYS A 262 -3.68 -18.37 26.85
C CYS A 262 -3.67 -17.16 27.79
N ALA A 263 -4.61 -16.25 27.55
CA ALA A 263 -4.87 -15.10 28.40
C ALA A 263 -6.39 -14.86 28.49
N ASP A 264 -6.84 -14.23 29.56
CA ASP A 264 -8.21 -13.69 29.59
C ASP A 264 -8.32 -12.55 28.57
N ALA A 265 -9.46 -12.45 27.89
CA ALA A 265 -9.67 -11.39 26.92
C ALA A 265 -9.97 -10.07 27.64
N GLU A 266 -9.29 -9.02 27.20
CA GLU A 266 -9.49 -7.64 27.59
C GLU A 266 -9.60 -6.80 26.30
N ALA A 267 -9.95 -5.52 26.40
CA ALA A 267 -10.02 -4.64 25.21
C ALA A 267 -8.72 -4.63 24.42
N THR A 268 -7.57 -4.72 25.11
CA THR A 268 -6.24 -4.94 24.51
C THR A 268 -5.49 -5.97 25.36
N VAL A 269 -5.12 -7.08 24.74
CA VAL A 269 -4.34 -8.15 25.36
C VAL A 269 -2.91 -8.07 24.87
N LYS A 270 -1.95 -7.96 25.79
CA LYS A 270 -0.52 -8.11 25.49
C LYS A 270 -0.04 -9.48 25.95
N TYR A 271 0.55 -10.26 25.05
CA TYR A 271 1.10 -11.57 25.32
C TYR A 271 2.56 -11.65 24.84
N GLU A 272 3.47 -11.99 25.73
CA GLU A 272 4.91 -12.03 25.46
C GLU A 272 5.46 -13.45 25.68
N VAL A 273 6.32 -13.89 24.77
CA VAL A 273 6.97 -15.20 24.86
C VAL A 273 8.37 -15.19 24.26
N ARG A 274 9.29 -15.90 24.93
CA ARG A 274 10.61 -16.24 24.38
C ARG A 274 10.54 -17.62 23.74
N VAL A 275 10.94 -17.72 22.48
CA VAL A 275 10.94 -18.95 21.68
C VAL A 275 12.39 -19.37 21.45
N PRO A 276 12.85 -20.50 22.00
CA PRO A 276 14.25 -20.91 21.89
C PRO A 276 14.63 -21.31 20.46
N ALA A 277 15.85 -20.96 20.05
CA ALA A 277 16.52 -21.42 18.84
C ALA A 277 15.65 -21.29 17.56
N VAL A 278 15.12 -20.09 17.32
CA VAL A 278 14.23 -19.83 16.17
C VAL A 278 14.98 -19.84 14.84
N LYS A 279 14.29 -20.26 13.78
CA LYS A 279 14.72 -20.07 12.40
C LYS A 279 14.49 -18.61 12.03
N LYS A 280 15.57 -17.90 11.72
CA LYS A 280 15.50 -16.46 11.37
C LYS A 280 14.95 -16.26 9.97
N TRP A 281 14.20 -15.18 9.79
CA TRP A 281 13.77 -14.72 8.47
C TRP A 281 14.85 -13.82 7.85
N THR A 282 15.20 -14.08 6.59
CA THR A 282 16.03 -13.22 5.73
C THR A 282 15.52 -13.33 4.29
N ALA A 283 15.95 -12.45 3.39
CA ALA A 283 15.63 -12.58 1.96
C ALA A 283 16.20 -13.86 1.32
N GLU A 284 17.26 -14.45 1.89
CA GLU A 284 17.84 -15.70 1.39
C GLU A 284 17.21 -16.95 2.03
N THR A 285 16.75 -16.83 3.26
CA THR A 285 16.10 -17.91 4.02
C THR A 285 14.82 -17.38 4.67
N PRO A 286 13.72 -17.28 3.93
CA PRO A 286 12.48 -16.66 4.39
C PRO A 286 11.68 -17.59 5.30
N ASN A 287 12.26 -17.94 6.45
CA ASN A 287 11.61 -18.82 7.42
C ASN A 287 10.44 -18.08 8.10
N ARG A 288 9.24 -18.62 7.94
CA ARG A 288 8.03 -18.09 8.55
C ARG A 288 7.45 -19.03 9.59
N TYR A 289 6.83 -18.44 10.58
CA TYR A 289 6.01 -19.10 11.58
C TYR A 289 4.57 -18.68 11.44
N ALA A 290 3.63 -19.55 11.76
CA ALA A 290 2.22 -19.20 11.81
C ALA A 290 1.80 -18.96 13.26
N LEU A 291 1.34 -17.76 13.56
CA LEU A 291 0.70 -17.43 14.82
C LEU A 291 -0.82 -17.58 14.65
N ALA A 292 -1.40 -18.57 15.31
CA ALA A 292 -2.84 -18.74 15.43
C ALA A 292 -3.31 -18.14 16.75
N VAL A 293 -4.40 -17.35 16.69
CA VAL A 293 -5.06 -16.77 17.87
C VAL A 293 -6.53 -17.12 17.79
N ASN A 294 -7.01 -17.88 18.77
CA ASN A 294 -8.41 -18.30 18.85
C ASN A 294 -9.13 -17.54 19.97
N VAL A 295 -10.29 -16.99 19.68
CA VAL A 295 -11.21 -16.44 20.68
C VAL A 295 -12.08 -17.57 21.21
N LEU A 296 -12.06 -17.75 22.53
CA LEU A 296 -12.82 -18.77 23.23
C LEU A 296 -13.93 -18.13 24.06
N SER A 297 -15.17 -18.60 23.90
CA SER A 297 -16.30 -18.25 24.76
C SER A 297 -16.96 -19.52 25.28
N GLY A 298 -17.15 -19.62 26.59
CA GLY A 298 -17.66 -20.86 27.22
C GLY A 298 -16.82 -22.11 26.99
N GLY A 299 -15.55 -21.96 26.58
CA GLY A 299 -14.64 -23.06 26.24
C GLY A 299 -14.66 -23.47 24.76
N GLU A 300 -15.56 -22.91 23.96
CA GLU A 300 -15.67 -23.17 22.52
C GLU A 300 -14.97 -22.07 21.71
N VAL A 301 -14.35 -22.45 20.58
CA VAL A 301 -13.76 -21.47 19.63
C VAL A 301 -14.91 -20.80 18.88
N ILE A 302 -15.02 -19.48 19.00
CA ILE A 302 -15.99 -18.65 18.28
C ILE A 302 -15.37 -17.92 17.10
N GLU A 303 -14.05 -17.69 17.15
CA GLU A 303 -13.26 -17.10 16.06
C GLU A 303 -11.84 -17.63 16.12
N ALA A 304 -11.24 -17.85 14.97
CA ALA A 304 -9.82 -18.15 14.79
C ALA A 304 -9.21 -17.17 13.80
N ALA A 305 -8.08 -16.60 14.17
CA ALA A 305 -7.27 -15.76 13.31
C ALA A 305 -5.88 -16.37 13.12
N ARG A 306 -5.23 -16.07 11.98
CA ARG A 306 -3.86 -16.50 11.71
C ARG A 306 -3.10 -15.42 10.98
N VAL A 307 -1.90 -15.13 11.49
CA VAL A 307 -0.92 -14.27 10.80
C VAL A 307 0.38 -15.03 10.62
N MET A 308 1.07 -14.75 9.50
CA MET A 308 2.41 -15.25 9.27
C MET A 308 3.41 -14.24 9.82
N ILE A 309 4.41 -14.71 10.56
CA ILE A 309 5.46 -13.89 11.15
C ILE A 309 6.84 -14.45 10.81
N GLY A 310 7.87 -13.61 10.89
CA GLY A 310 9.26 -14.01 10.75
C GLY A 310 10.13 -13.37 11.82
N PHE A 311 10.90 -14.17 12.54
CA PHE A 311 11.82 -13.64 13.55
C PHE A 311 13.00 -12.96 12.85
N LYS A 312 13.09 -11.65 13.01
CA LYS A 312 14.19 -10.83 12.48
C LYS A 312 14.48 -9.63 13.40
N LYS A 313 15.69 -9.12 13.33
CA LYS A 313 16.10 -7.87 13.97
C LYS A 313 16.80 -7.00 12.94
N VAL A 314 16.32 -5.77 12.74
CA VAL A 314 16.92 -4.79 11.84
C VAL A 314 17.64 -3.75 12.67
N GLU A 315 18.88 -3.42 12.32
CA GLU A 315 19.69 -2.49 13.09
C GLU A 315 20.56 -1.63 12.17
N ILE A 316 20.69 -0.36 12.52
CA ILE A 316 21.73 0.52 11.98
C ILE A 316 22.84 0.61 13.03
N ARG A 317 24.04 0.17 12.68
CA ARG A 317 25.24 0.33 13.51
C ARG A 317 26.47 0.46 12.61
N ASP A 318 27.49 1.12 13.08
CA ASP A 318 28.73 1.32 12.34
C ASP A 318 28.51 1.82 10.91
N ARG A 319 27.48 2.68 10.73
CA ARG A 319 27.07 3.25 9.43
C ARG A 319 26.59 2.23 8.40
N GLN A 320 26.12 1.07 8.83
CA GLN A 320 25.66 -0.02 7.99
C GLN A 320 24.27 -0.49 8.41
N LEU A 321 23.56 -1.14 7.51
CA LEU A 321 22.29 -1.82 7.77
C LEU A 321 22.56 -3.30 8.04
N PHE A 322 22.04 -3.78 9.16
CA PHE A 322 22.15 -5.18 9.58
C PHE A 322 20.77 -5.83 9.65
N VAL A 323 20.72 -7.08 9.22
CA VAL A 323 19.60 -7.97 9.49
C VAL A 323 20.12 -9.19 10.23
N ASN A 324 19.58 -9.44 11.43
CA ASN A 324 19.98 -10.55 12.29
C ASN A 324 21.50 -10.57 12.60
N GLY A 325 22.07 -9.38 12.79
CA GLY A 325 23.51 -9.23 13.08
C GLY A 325 24.44 -9.33 11.88
N VAL A 326 23.92 -9.52 10.67
CA VAL A 326 24.70 -9.59 9.43
C VAL A 326 24.49 -8.31 8.61
N SER A 327 25.58 -7.65 8.21
CA SER A 327 25.52 -6.49 7.30
C SER A 327 25.03 -6.92 5.93
N ILE A 328 24.04 -6.21 5.39
CA ILE A 328 23.42 -6.52 4.10
C ILE A 328 23.64 -5.41 3.08
N LYS A 329 23.52 -5.77 1.80
CA LYS A 329 23.45 -4.82 0.68
C LYS A 329 22.12 -5.02 -0.05
N LEU A 330 21.48 -3.90 -0.40
CA LEU A 330 20.17 -3.87 -1.05
C LEU A 330 20.37 -3.79 -2.56
N LYS A 331 20.12 -4.90 -3.26
CA LYS A 331 20.06 -5.01 -4.72
C LYS A 331 18.61 -4.86 -5.13
N GLY A 332 18.14 -3.61 -5.18
CA GLY A 332 16.73 -3.30 -5.25
C GLY A 332 16.25 -2.82 -6.61
N VAL A 333 14.93 -2.82 -6.73
CA VAL A 333 14.17 -2.18 -7.80
C VAL A 333 13.01 -1.40 -7.21
N ASN A 334 12.59 -0.33 -7.86
CA ASN A 334 11.33 0.36 -7.60
C ASN A 334 10.21 -0.38 -8.32
N ARG A 335 9.02 -0.46 -7.72
CA ARG A 335 7.90 -1.19 -8.30
C ARG A 335 6.57 -0.48 -8.07
N HIS A 336 5.88 -0.15 -9.16
CA HIS A 336 4.49 0.25 -9.19
C HIS A 336 3.52 -0.94 -9.28
N ASP A 337 2.29 -0.78 -8.76
CA ASP A 337 1.18 -1.69 -9.02
C ASP A 337 0.56 -1.35 -10.39
N THR A 338 1.01 -2.03 -11.45
CA THR A 338 0.58 -1.77 -12.83
C THR A 338 0.33 -3.03 -13.63
N HIS A 339 -0.65 -2.95 -14.54
CA HIS A 339 -0.97 -3.99 -15.51
C HIS A 339 -1.40 -3.36 -16.84
N SER A 340 -0.82 -3.79 -17.96
CA SER A 340 -1.05 -3.17 -19.27
C SER A 340 -2.50 -3.15 -19.74
N GLN A 341 -3.31 -4.10 -19.34
CA GLN A 341 -4.73 -4.23 -19.73
C GLN A 341 -5.70 -3.79 -18.62
N LEU A 342 -5.26 -3.74 -17.37
CA LEU A 342 -6.14 -3.52 -16.21
C LEU A 342 -5.82 -2.26 -15.42
N GLY A 343 -4.84 -1.46 -15.86
CA GLY A 343 -4.43 -0.24 -15.17
C GLY A 343 -3.78 -0.53 -13.80
N HIS A 344 -4.36 -0.02 -12.72
CA HIS A 344 -3.83 -0.20 -11.35
C HIS A 344 -4.24 -1.55 -10.71
N VAL A 345 -5.11 -2.32 -11.36
CA VAL A 345 -5.48 -3.66 -10.88
C VAL A 345 -4.35 -4.64 -11.12
N THR A 346 -3.86 -5.27 -10.06
CA THR A 346 -2.76 -6.26 -10.13
C THR A 346 -3.28 -7.67 -9.80
N PRO A 347 -3.56 -8.51 -10.81
CA PRO A 347 -3.93 -9.90 -10.57
C PRO A 347 -2.83 -10.67 -9.83
N MET A 348 -3.21 -11.66 -9.03
CA MET A 348 -2.27 -12.52 -8.29
C MET A 348 -1.22 -13.15 -9.20
N GLU A 349 -1.58 -13.49 -10.44
CA GLU A 349 -0.67 -14.05 -11.43
C GLU A 349 0.48 -13.09 -11.78
N SER A 350 0.16 -11.79 -11.94
CA SER A 350 1.17 -10.75 -12.21
C SER A 350 2.09 -10.55 -11.02
N LEU A 351 1.53 -10.48 -9.80
CA LEU A 351 2.31 -10.36 -8.56
C LEU A 351 3.28 -11.55 -8.41
N LEU A 352 2.79 -12.77 -8.64
CA LEU A 352 3.59 -13.98 -8.56
C LEU A 352 4.70 -14.00 -9.63
N ARG A 353 4.39 -13.54 -10.85
CA ARG A 353 5.38 -13.42 -11.92
C ARG A 353 6.47 -12.43 -11.57
N ASP A 354 6.11 -11.25 -11.05
CA ASP A 354 7.06 -10.21 -10.63
C ASP A 354 8.04 -10.75 -9.58
N VAL A 355 7.55 -11.32 -8.46
CA VAL A 355 8.42 -11.83 -7.40
C VAL A 355 9.35 -12.95 -7.88
N GLN A 356 8.85 -13.85 -8.73
CA GLN A 356 9.67 -14.94 -9.29
C GLN A 356 10.75 -14.43 -10.24
N LEU A 357 10.45 -13.43 -11.07
CA LEU A 357 11.43 -12.82 -11.96
C LEU A 357 12.49 -12.05 -11.16
N MET A 358 12.10 -11.28 -10.16
CA MET A 358 13.03 -10.59 -9.25
C MET A 358 14.02 -11.56 -8.61
N LYS A 359 13.53 -12.68 -8.07
CA LYS A 359 14.42 -13.72 -7.49
C LYS A 359 15.37 -14.33 -8.53
N ARG A 360 14.92 -14.57 -9.76
CA ARG A 360 15.77 -15.09 -10.86
C ARG A 360 16.83 -14.09 -11.31
N MET A 361 16.59 -12.80 -11.11
CA MET A 361 17.50 -11.70 -11.47
C MET A 361 18.41 -11.27 -10.30
N ASN A 362 18.43 -12.01 -9.20
CA ASN A 362 19.20 -11.69 -7.98
C ASN A 362 18.78 -10.36 -7.30
N VAL A 363 17.58 -9.88 -7.56
CA VAL A 363 16.99 -8.80 -6.78
C VAL A 363 16.66 -9.32 -5.40
N ASN A 364 17.07 -8.61 -4.35
CA ASN A 364 16.77 -8.96 -2.96
C ASN A 364 15.96 -7.92 -2.22
N CYS A 365 15.66 -6.77 -2.87
CA CYS A 365 14.93 -5.66 -2.28
C CYS A 365 13.94 -5.06 -3.28
N VAL A 366 12.81 -4.59 -2.79
CA VAL A 366 11.85 -3.80 -3.55
C VAL A 366 11.43 -2.58 -2.74
N ARG A 367 11.40 -1.40 -3.37
CA ARG A 367 10.72 -0.22 -2.84
C ARG A 367 9.33 -0.15 -3.47
N THR A 368 8.31 -0.02 -2.62
CA THR A 368 6.92 0.10 -3.07
C THR A 368 6.67 1.53 -3.54
N SER A 369 7.18 1.86 -4.71
CA SER A 369 7.05 3.21 -5.29
C SER A 369 5.64 3.47 -5.82
N HIS A 370 4.94 4.56 -5.46
CA HIS A 370 5.26 5.47 -4.35
C HIS A 370 4.07 5.46 -3.39
N TYR A 371 3.67 4.26 -2.97
CA TYR A 371 2.51 3.98 -2.12
C TYR A 371 2.56 2.54 -1.58
N PRO A 372 1.86 2.22 -0.51
CA PRO A 372 1.73 0.85 -0.04
C PRO A 372 1.08 -0.02 -1.12
N ASN A 373 1.84 -0.98 -1.66
CA ASN A 373 1.37 -1.88 -2.71
C ASN A 373 0.21 -2.77 -2.23
N ASP A 374 -0.39 -3.53 -3.15
CA ASP A 374 -1.40 -4.53 -2.82
C ASP A 374 -0.92 -5.40 -1.64
N PRO A 375 -1.71 -5.61 -0.58
CA PRO A 375 -1.25 -6.39 0.60
C PRO A 375 -0.80 -7.80 0.24
N ARG A 376 -1.33 -8.41 -0.83
CA ARG A 376 -0.90 -9.73 -1.32
C ARG A 376 0.54 -9.72 -1.85
N TRP A 377 1.05 -8.56 -2.30
CA TRP A 377 2.45 -8.39 -2.68
C TRP A 377 3.39 -8.58 -1.49
N LEU A 378 3.04 -8.03 -0.34
CA LEU A 378 3.84 -8.18 0.89
C LEU A 378 3.86 -9.64 1.37
N ASP A 379 2.73 -10.36 1.27
CA ASP A 379 2.69 -11.80 1.55
C ASP A 379 3.66 -12.59 0.66
N LEU A 380 3.76 -12.23 -0.63
CA LEU A 380 4.71 -12.85 -1.55
C LEU A 380 6.17 -12.47 -1.22
N CYS A 381 6.43 -11.21 -0.85
CA CYS A 381 7.75 -10.79 -0.38
C CYS A 381 8.20 -11.56 0.87
N ASP A 382 7.27 -11.79 1.81
CA ASP A 382 7.52 -12.61 2.99
C ASP A 382 7.84 -14.08 2.65
N GLU A 383 7.13 -14.63 1.67
CA GLU A 383 7.25 -16.03 1.25
C GLU A 383 8.48 -16.31 0.41
N TYR A 384 8.72 -15.48 -0.61
CA TYR A 384 9.82 -15.67 -1.55
C TYR A 384 11.14 -15.07 -1.05
N GLY A 385 11.10 -14.22 -0.04
CA GLY A 385 12.27 -13.57 0.54
C GLY A 385 12.75 -12.36 -0.29
N LEU A 386 12.03 -11.24 -0.20
CA LEU A 386 12.48 -9.93 -0.64
C LEU A 386 12.46 -8.98 0.56
N TYR A 387 13.50 -8.18 0.72
CA TYR A 387 13.43 -7.04 1.61
C TYR A 387 12.51 -5.99 1.01
N VAL A 388 11.76 -5.29 1.83
CA VAL A 388 10.83 -4.24 1.39
C VAL A 388 11.19 -2.93 2.08
N VAL A 389 11.26 -1.87 1.26
CA VAL A 389 11.15 -0.48 1.69
C VAL A 389 9.73 -0.08 1.40
N ASP A 390 8.89 -0.03 2.43
CA ASP A 390 7.45 0.25 2.28
C ASP A 390 7.20 1.74 2.37
N GLU A 391 6.49 2.31 1.38
CA GLU A 391 6.41 3.75 1.20
C GLU A 391 5.01 4.29 1.40
N THR A 392 4.95 5.40 2.11
CA THR A 392 3.71 6.16 2.33
C THR A 392 3.18 6.71 1.00
N ASP A 393 1.88 6.60 0.77
CA ASP A 393 1.15 7.16 -0.39
C ASP A 393 1.19 8.70 -0.35
N LEU A 394 2.32 9.27 -0.72
CA LEU A 394 2.59 10.70 -0.64
C LEU A 394 3.59 11.14 -1.71
N GLU A 395 3.10 11.98 -2.63
CA GLU A 395 3.92 12.74 -3.57
C GLU A 395 3.24 14.07 -3.91
N CYS A 396 4.01 15.17 -3.92
CA CYS A 396 3.51 16.48 -4.31
C CYS A 396 4.58 17.28 -5.11
N HIS A 397 5.29 16.58 -5.99
CA HIS A 397 6.44 17.08 -6.74
C HIS A 397 6.08 18.35 -7.53
N GLY A 398 4.95 18.35 -8.24
CA GLY A 398 4.51 19.48 -9.06
C GLY A 398 4.23 20.77 -8.28
N ALA A 399 3.92 20.69 -7.00
CA ALA A 399 3.55 21.86 -6.21
C ALA A 399 4.66 22.90 -6.07
N GLN A 400 5.92 22.48 -6.05
CA GLN A 400 7.08 23.38 -5.94
C GLN A 400 7.91 23.45 -7.22
N MET A 401 7.83 22.43 -8.07
CA MET A 401 8.49 22.43 -9.37
C MET A 401 7.76 23.29 -10.40
N GLY A 402 6.50 23.65 -10.16
CA GLY A 402 5.69 24.47 -11.05
C GLY A 402 6.40 25.76 -11.46
N LYS A 403 7.07 26.44 -10.54
CA LYS A 403 7.89 27.63 -10.83
C LYS A 403 9.01 27.33 -11.84
N TRP A 404 9.69 26.20 -11.68
CA TRP A 404 10.80 25.80 -12.55
C TRP A 404 10.30 25.41 -13.95
N MET A 405 9.18 24.73 -14.02
CA MET A 405 8.59 24.22 -15.26
C MET A 405 7.83 25.31 -16.06
N THR A 406 7.08 26.18 -15.38
CA THR A 406 6.20 27.17 -16.02
C THR A 406 6.78 28.57 -16.03
N GLY A 407 7.81 28.85 -15.24
CA GLY A 407 8.36 30.22 -15.05
C GLY A 407 7.47 31.14 -14.23
N ASP A 408 6.37 30.64 -13.67
CA ASP A 408 5.42 31.41 -12.88
C ASP A 408 5.70 31.30 -11.38
N GLU A 409 6.14 32.41 -10.76
CA GLU A 409 6.46 32.46 -9.33
C GLU A 409 5.21 32.33 -8.42
N GLY A 410 4.00 32.46 -8.99
CA GLY A 410 2.74 32.34 -8.24
C GLY A 410 2.24 30.89 -8.01
N MET A 411 2.85 29.91 -8.65
CA MET A 411 2.40 28.51 -8.61
C MET A 411 3.18 27.63 -7.62
N VAL A 412 3.64 28.16 -6.51
CA VAL A 412 4.32 27.38 -5.45
C VAL A 412 3.38 27.21 -4.28
N PHE A 413 3.16 25.96 -3.87
CA PHE A 413 2.40 25.65 -2.65
C PHE A 413 3.21 24.70 -1.76
N ASP A 414 3.40 25.07 -0.49
CA ASP A 414 4.15 24.26 0.47
C ASP A 414 3.21 23.36 1.29
N PHE A 415 2.89 22.19 0.75
CA PHE A 415 2.11 21.19 1.48
C PHE A 415 2.86 20.67 2.71
N SER A 416 4.19 20.55 2.63
CA SER A 416 5.02 19.95 3.69
C SER A 416 5.14 20.83 4.93
N GLY A 417 5.06 22.16 4.76
CA GLY A 417 5.10 23.14 5.85
C GLY A 417 3.73 23.66 6.30
N SER A 418 2.66 23.41 5.52
CA SER A 418 1.33 23.93 5.80
C SER A 418 0.60 23.12 6.87
N PRO A 419 0.23 23.73 8.03
CA PRO A 419 -0.35 23.01 9.16
C PRO A 419 -1.70 22.34 8.87
N GLU A 420 -2.51 22.89 7.98
CA GLU A 420 -3.81 22.34 7.58
C GLU A 420 -3.71 21.00 6.87
N TRP A 421 -2.55 20.68 6.28
CA TRP A 421 -2.28 19.41 5.61
C TRP A 421 -1.67 18.35 6.53
N LYS A 422 -1.28 18.72 7.75
CA LYS A 422 -0.62 17.82 8.71
C LYS A 422 -1.39 16.53 8.95
N LYS A 423 -2.71 16.63 9.10
CA LYS A 423 -3.58 15.47 9.35
C LYS A 423 -3.53 14.48 8.17
N ALA A 424 -3.58 14.99 6.95
CA ALA A 424 -3.51 14.17 5.74
C ALA A 424 -2.16 13.43 5.61
N TYR A 425 -1.04 14.09 5.96
CA TYR A 425 0.29 13.47 6.00
C TYR A 425 0.36 12.34 7.04
N VAL A 426 -0.05 12.62 8.28
CA VAL A 426 0.04 11.66 9.38
C VAL A 426 -0.90 10.48 9.18
N ASP A 427 -2.15 10.69 8.69
CA ASP A 427 -3.11 9.61 8.40
C ASP A 427 -2.53 8.59 7.40
N ARG A 428 -1.84 9.06 6.35
CA ARG A 428 -1.19 8.21 5.34
C ARG A 428 -0.12 7.31 5.96
N ALA A 429 0.80 7.88 6.72
CA ALA A 429 1.88 7.17 7.39
C ALA A 429 1.36 6.18 8.46
N GLU A 430 0.39 6.59 9.26
CA GLU A 430 -0.23 5.74 10.27
C GLU A 430 -0.90 4.52 9.65
N ARG A 431 -1.68 4.73 8.58
CA ARG A 431 -2.40 3.64 7.89
C ARG A 431 -1.46 2.63 7.29
N MET A 432 -0.37 3.07 6.64
CA MET A 432 0.67 2.18 6.12
C MET A 432 1.25 1.28 7.23
N VAL A 433 1.77 1.88 8.29
CA VAL A 433 2.39 1.11 9.38
C VAL A 433 1.38 0.19 10.06
N CYS A 434 0.16 0.67 10.34
CA CYS A 434 -0.87 -0.17 10.98
C CYS A 434 -1.28 -1.36 10.12
N ARG A 435 -1.35 -1.22 8.79
CA ARG A 435 -1.67 -2.31 7.88
C ARG A 435 -0.54 -3.33 7.79
N ASP A 436 0.73 -2.85 7.67
CA ASP A 436 1.81 -3.67 7.12
C ASP A 436 2.86 -4.13 8.15
N ARG A 437 2.82 -3.63 9.38
CA ARG A 437 3.85 -3.88 10.43
C ARG A 437 4.13 -5.34 10.76
N ASN A 438 3.20 -6.28 10.49
CA ASN A 438 3.42 -7.71 10.75
C ASN A 438 4.30 -8.39 9.71
N HIS A 439 4.55 -7.76 8.54
CA HIS A 439 5.34 -8.35 7.46
C HIS A 439 6.84 -8.37 7.81
N PRO A 440 7.46 -9.56 7.87
CA PRO A 440 8.90 -9.66 8.12
C PRO A 440 9.74 -9.15 6.95
N SER A 441 9.21 -9.07 5.74
CA SER A 441 9.90 -8.51 4.57
C SER A 441 10.23 -7.03 4.74
N ILE A 442 9.38 -6.25 5.39
CA ILE A 442 9.61 -4.80 5.57
C ILE A 442 10.78 -4.58 6.52
N ILE A 443 11.84 -3.94 6.02
CA ILE A 443 13.06 -3.61 6.78
C ILE A 443 13.27 -2.11 6.97
N MET A 444 12.52 -1.29 6.26
CA MET A 444 12.60 0.18 6.31
C MET A 444 11.25 0.79 5.93
N TRP A 445 10.86 1.85 6.61
CA TRP A 445 9.71 2.68 6.27
C TRP A 445 10.17 3.90 5.47
N SER A 446 9.32 4.36 4.55
CA SER A 446 9.54 5.57 3.77
C SER A 446 8.44 6.59 4.00
N LEU A 447 8.80 7.85 4.19
CA LEU A 447 7.83 8.94 4.40
C LEU A 447 7.11 9.39 3.12
N GLY A 448 7.50 8.86 1.97
CA GLY A 448 6.93 9.24 0.67
C GLY A 448 8.01 9.56 -0.34
N ASN A 449 7.58 10.13 -1.47
CA ASN A 449 8.41 10.51 -2.60
C ASN A 449 8.31 12.01 -2.87
N GLU A 450 9.33 12.63 -3.39
CA GLU A 450 9.44 13.97 -4.02
C GLU A 450 8.43 15.03 -3.50
N SER A 451 8.33 15.15 -2.17
CA SER A 451 7.38 16.04 -1.48
C SER A 451 8.09 17.11 -0.67
N PHE A 452 9.36 17.42 -1.03
CA PHE A 452 10.21 18.36 -0.31
C PHE A 452 10.35 18.00 1.17
N TYR A 453 10.55 18.93 2.09
CA TYR A 453 10.65 18.63 3.51
C TYR A 453 10.06 19.77 4.35
N GLY A 454 9.23 19.41 5.35
CA GLY A 454 8.63 20.35 6.29
C GLY A 454 8.16 19.69 7.58
N GLU A 455 7.49 20.47 8.41
CA GLU A 455 6.96 20.05 9.73
C GLU A 455 5.99 18.85 9.64
N ASN A 456 5.31 18.69 8.51
CA ASN A 456 4.39 17.58 8.31
C ASN A 456 5.14 16.24 8.17
N HIS A 457 6.31 16.22 7.50
CA HIS A 457 7.19 15.04 7.48
C HIS A 457 7.77 14.71 8.85
N ALA A 458 8.15 15.74 9.64
CA ALA A 458 8.60 15.54 11.01
C ALA A 458 7.50 14.89 11.88
N ALA A 459 6.24 15.29 11.67
CA ALA A 459 5.09 14.68 12.35
C ALA A 459 4.85 13.22 11.91
N MET A 460 4.99 12.90 10.61
CA MET A 460 4.93 11.52 10.11
C MET A 460 6.03 10.65 10.73
N TYR A 461 7.28 11.14 10.73
CA TYR A 461 8.40 10.43 11.35
C TYR A 461 8.14 10.12 12.82
N ALA A 462 7.68 11.11 13.59
CA ALA A 462 7.35 10.91 14.99
C ALA A 462 6.24 9.87 15.18
N ARG A 463 5.20 9.90 14.33
CA ARG A 463 4.10 8.93 14.40
C ARG A 463 4.54 7.52 14.04
N ILE A 464 5.34 7.33 13.00
CA ILE A 464 5.90 6.00 12.64
C ILE A 464 6.75 5.47 13.80
N ARG A 465 7.62 6.30 14.41
CA ARG A 465 8.44 5.90 15.56
C ARG A 465 7.63 5.45 16.76
N GLU A 466 6.49 6.08 17.00
CA GLU A 466 5.55 5.69 18.05
C GLU A 466 4.91 4.32 17.76
N LEU A 467 4.53 4.07 16.50
CA LEU A 467 3.86 2.84 16.07
C LEU A 467 4.81 1.66 15.90
N ASP A 468 6.01 1.92 15.38
CA ASP A 468 7.07 0.94 15.16
C ASP A 468 8.47 1.55 15.39
N PRO A 469 9.04 1.40 16.58
CA PRO A 469 10.38 1.86 16.88
C PRO A 469 11.49 0.92 16.33
N SER A 470 11.12 -0.24 15.79
CA SER A 470 12.07 -1.32 15.46
C SER A 470 12.73 -1.19 14.10
N ARG A 471 12.07 -0.52 13.14
CA ARG A 471 12.57 -0.36 11.78
C ARG A 471 13.11 1.05 11.53
N PRO A 472 14.20 1.21 10.75
CA PRO A 472 14.64 2.52 10.31
C PRO A 472 13.62 3.18 9.39
N ILE A 473 13.67 4.50 9.34
CA ILE A 473 12.85 5.35 8.47
C ILE A 473 13.79 6.10 7.54
N HIS A 474 13.44 6.20 6.27
CA HIS A 474 14.13 7.08 5.33
C HIS A 474 13.19 8.07 4.65
N TYR A 475 13.77 9.15 4.19
CA TYR A 475 13.14 10.12 3.31
C TYR A 475 14.21 10.90 2.55
N GLU A 476 14.12 10.96 1.23
CA GLU A 476 15.12 11.59 0.37
C GLU A 476 15.05 13.12 0.39
N GLY A 477 13.88 13.70 0.70
CA GLY A 477 13.68 15.14 0.79
C GLY A 477 14.30 15.79 2.03
N ASP A 478 14.65 15.02 3.08
CA ASP A 478 15.33 15.53 4.29
C ASP A 478 16.84 15.69 4.08
N ARG A 479 17.22 16.63 3.22
CA ARG A 479 18.60 16.82 2.77
C ARG A 479 19.44 17.72 3.68
N GLU A 480 18.83 18.69 4.38
CA GLU A 480 19.56 19.72 5.12
C GLU A 480 19.64 19.45 6.63
N ASN A 481 18.53 19.03 7.23
CA ASN A 481 18.42 18.94 8.69
C ASN A 481 18.57 17.52 9.22
N HIS A 482 18.32 16.50 8.39
CA HIS A 482 18.47 15.09 8.71
C HIS A 482 17.75 14.66 10.00
N GLN A 483 16.59 15.27 10.30
CA GLN A 483 15.85 15.06 11.54
C GLN A 483 14.79 13.98 11.43
N SER A 484 14.39 13.64 10.19
CA SER A 484 13.32 12.69 9.92
C SER A 484 13.77 11.52 9.07
N SER A 485 15.09 11.23 9.05
CA SER A 485 15.64 10.10 8.32
C SER A 485 16.84 9.48 9.05
N ASP A 486 16.78 8.16 9.28
CA ASP A 486 17.87 7.37 9.88
C ASP A 486 18.93 6.97 8.84
N VAL A 487 18.64 7.20 7.56
CA VAL A 487 19.44 6.81 6.41
C VAL A 487 19.58 8.02 5.50
N VAL A 488 20.78 8.30 5.00
CA VAL A 488 20.96 9.29 3.93
C VAL A 488 20.39 8.69 2.66
N SER A 489 19.30 9.22 2.17
CA SER A 489 18.63 8.75 0.96
C SER A 489 18.74 9.79 -0.16
N VAL A 490 18.98 9.32 -1.39
CA VAL A 490 19.17 10.19 -2.56
C VAL A 490 18.64 9.53 -3.82
N MET A 491 18.40 10.36 -4.85
CA MET A 491 18.04 9.93 -6.20
C MET A 491 19.12 10.29 -7.20
N TYR A 492 19.41 9.37 -8.10
CA TYR A 492 20.27 9.53 -9.28
C TYR A 492 21.64 10.19 -9.04
N PRO A 493 22.38 9.86 -7.97
CA PRO A 493 23.71 10.43 -7.75
C PRO A 493 24.67 9.89 -8.81
N ALA A 494 25.57 10.73 -9.32
CA ALA A 494 26.69 10.27 -10.14
C ALA A 494 27.61 9.34 -9.33
N VAL A 495 28.32 8.41 -9.99
CA VAL A 495 29.21 7.43 -9.32
C VAL A 495 30.25 8.11 -8.43
N GLU A 496 30.79 9.26 -8.87
CA GLU A 496 31.76 10.04 -8.11
C GLU A 496 31.19 10.62 -6.82
N VAL A 497 29.88 10.94 -6.81
CA VAL A 497 29.16 11.36 -5.60
C VAL A 497 29.02 10.19 -4.65
N VAL A 498 28.65 9.01 -5.15
CA VAL A 498 28.54 7.79 -4.35
C VAL A 498 29.88 7.42 -3.70
N ILE A 499 30.99 7.51 -4.46
CA ILE A 499 32.33 7.27 -3.92
C ILE A 499 32.66 8.26 -2.80
N ARG A 500 32.40 9.56 -3.00
CA ARG A 500 32.64 10.60 -2.00
C ARG A 500 31.80 10.37 -0.74
N GLU A 501 30.54 9.95 -0.91
CA GLU A 501 29.66 9.60 0.21
C GLU A 501 30.15 8.34 0.94
N GLY A 502 30.71 7.38 0.22
CA GLY A 502 31.37 6.22 0.83
C GLY A 502 32.55 6.60 1.74
N GLU A 503 33.24 7.67 1.42
CA GLU A 503 34.38 8.24 2.18
C GLU A 503 33.94 9.22 3.28
N SER A 504 32.69 9.64 3.30
CA SER A 504 32.12 10.59 4.27
C SER A 504 32.14 10.05 5.70
N ASP A 505 32.22 10.94 6.69
CA ASP A 505 32.14 10.65 8.12
C ASP A 505 30.69 10.70 8.69
N ASP A 506 29.66 10.88 7.84
CA ASP A 506 28.27 10.85 8.28
C ASP A 506 27.97 9.52 9.00
N PRO A 507 27.38 9.55 10.20
CA PRO A 507 27.12 8.34 11.01
C PRO A 507 26.04 7.43 10.44
N ARG A 508 25.26 7.88 9.44
CA ARG A 508 24.16 7.14 8.86
C ARG A 508 24.60 6.33 7.64
N PRO A 509 23.96 5.18 7.34
CA PRO A 509 24.15 4.50 6.07
C PRO A 509 23.63 5.37 4.90
N TYR A 510 24.14 5.09 3.70
CA TYR A 510 23.76 5.77 2.47
C TYR A 510 23.03 4.83 1.53
N PHE A 511 21.85 5.25 1.08
CA PHE A 511 20.92 4.48 0.25
C PHE A 511 20.50 5.29 -0.98
N MET A 512 20.55 4.69 -2.15
CA MET A 512 20.02 5.28 -3.36
C MET A 512 18.59 4.77 -3.56
N CYS A 513 17.59 5.53 -3.10
CA CYS A 513 16.19 5.09 -3.26
C CYS A 513 15.80 4.98 -4.74
N GLU A 514 16.48 5.77 -5.60
CA GLU A 514 16.41 5.65 -7.06
C GLU A 514 17.79 5.85 -7.68
N TYR A 515 18.16 4.98 -8.62
CA TYR A 515 19.38 5.14 -9.41
C TYR A 515 19.27 4.36 -10.73
N ALA A 516 20.21 4.63 -11.65
CA ALA A 516 20.34 3.89 -12.89
C ALA A 516 19.04 3.80 -13.69
N HIS A 517 18.42 4.98 -13.94
CA HIS A 517 17.18 5.11 -14.70
C HIS A 517 17.22 4.32 -16.01
N ALA A 518 16.27 3.40 -16.21
CA ALA A 518 16.36 2.39 -17.27
C ALA A 518 15.76 2.84 -18.62
N MET A 519 15.31 4.09 -18.73
CA MET A 519 14.71 4.63 -19.95
C MET A 519 15.65 4.53 -21.16
N GLY A 520 15.12 4.13 -22.30
CA GLY A 520 15.83 4.10 -23.58
C GLY A 520 16.98 3.09 -23.61
N LEU A 521 18.22 3.56 -23.67
CA LEU A 521 19.43 2.72 -23.66
C LEU A 521 19.99 2.47 -22.24
N GLY A 522 19.30 2.98 -21.20
CA GLY A 522 19.63 2.69 -19.80
C GLY A 522 19.37 1.23 -19.41
N PRO A 523 19.72 0.86 -18.15
CA PRO A 523 20.59 1.60 -17.25
C PRO A 523 22.07 1.44 -17.59
N GLY A 524 22.87 2.45 -17.20
CA GLY A 524 24.32 2.42 -17.35
C GLY A 524 25.06 2.40 -16.03
N SER A 525 26.40 2.17 -16.08
CA SER A 525 27.33 2.26 -14.95
C SER A 525 27.01 1.39 -13.72
N LEU A 526 26.22 0.32 -13.88
CA LEU A 526 25.85 -0.56 -12.76
C LEU A 526 27.07 -1.19 -12.09
N GLU A 527 28.07 -1.58 -12.89
CA GLU A 527 29.31 -2.17 -12.37
C GLU A 527 30.06 -1.16 -11.48
N GLU A 528 30.21 0.09 -11.92
CA GLU A 528 30.91 1.14 -11.18
C GLU A 528 30.19 1.50 -9.87
N TYR A 529 28.86 1.57 -9.88
CA TYR A 529 28.08 1.74 -8.66
C TYR A 529 28.34 0.59 -7.69
N TRP A 530 28.28 -0.66 -8.15
CA TRP A 530 28.46 -1.83 -7.28
C TRP A 530 29.90 -2.02 -6.82
N GLN A 531 30.92 -1.63 -7.60
CA GLN A 531 32.31 -1.55 -7.13
C GLN A 531 32.43 -0.59 -5.95
N ALA A 532 31.80 0.59 -6.01
CA ALA A 532 31.78 1.54 -4.90
C ALA A 532 31.02 0.97 -3.69
N ILE A 533 29.81 0.40 -3.90
CA ILE A 533 28.97 -0.16 -2.85
C ILE A 533 29.68 -1.29 -2.08
N TYR A 534 30.43 -2.15 -2.75
CA TYR A 534 31.19 -3.22 -2.09
C TYR A 534 32.46 -2.70 -1.39
N LYS A 535 33.06 -1.63 -1.93
CA LYS A 535 34.28 -1.03 -1.35
C LYS A 535 34.00 -0.32 -0.03
N TYR A 536 32.86 0.37 0.07
CA TYR A 536 32.54 1.22 1.21
C TYR A 536 31.37 0.64 2.05
N PRO A 537 31.62 0.24 3.31
CA PRO A 537 30.59 -0.38 4.16
C PRO A 537 29.34 0.47 4.34
N ARG A 538 29.47 1.82 4.40
CA ARG A 538 28.39 2.77 4.58
C ARG A 538 27.37 2.74 3.42
N LEU A 539 27.78 2.42 2.21
CA LEU A 539 26.89 2.34 1.05
C LEU A 539 26.08 1.06 1.12
N ILE A 540 24.79 1.13 1.44
CA ILE A 540 23.97 -0.05 1.65
C ILE A 540 23.26 -0.55 0.38
N GLY A 541 23.41 0.13 -0.75
CA GLY A 541 22.83 -0.24 -2.04
C GLY A 541 21.79 0.76 -2.52
N GLY A 542 20.84 0.28 -3.33
CA GLY A 542 19.79 1.14 -3.90
C GLY A 542 18.77 0.36 -4.70
N CYS A 543 17.75 1.08 -5.19
CA CYS A 543 16.69 0.55 -6.05
C CYS A 543 16.78 1.18 -7.43
N VAL A 544 16.93 0.35 -8.47
CA VAL A 544 16.90 0.80 -9.88
C VAL A 544 15.53 1.37 -10.20
N TRP A 545 15.46 2.46 -10.90
CA TRP A 545 14.26 2.98 -11.51
C TRP A 545 14.14 2.44 -12.93
N GLU A 546 13.18 1.59 -13.26
CA GLU A 546 12.27 0.87 -12.39
C GLU A 546 12.02 -0.57 -12.88
N TRP A 547 10.99 -1.26 -12.34
CA TRP A 547 10.80 -2.69 -12.59
C TRP A 547 10.09 -3.00 -13.91
N VAL A 548 8.96 -2.33 -14.21
CA VAL A 548 8.10 -2.63 -15.36
C VAL A 548 7.61 -1.34 -16.00
N ASP A 549 7.75 -1.22 -17.33
CA ASP A 549 7.14 -0.15 -18.13
C ASP A 549 5.63 -0.04 -17.90
N HIS A 550 5.11 1.17 -17.82
CA HIS A 550 3.69 1.44 -17.59
C HIS A 550 2.86 1.57 -18.87
N GLY A 551 3.37 1.11 -20.02
CA GLY A 551 2.63 1.15 -21.29
C GLY A 551 1.31 0.39 -21.20
N MET A 552 0.24 1.01 -21.69
CA MET A 552 -1.10 0.39 -21.77
C MET A 552 -1.28 -0.33 -23.10
N GLU A 553 -1.74 -1.59 -23.05
CA GLU A 553 -1.97 -2.38 -24.24
C GLU A 553 -3.19 -1.88 -25.00
N VAL A 554 -2.98 -1.49 -26.25
CA VAL A 554 -4.02 -1.02 -27.18
C VAL A 554 -4.00 -1.85 -28.45
N LEU A 555 -5.19 -2.20 -28.92
CA LEU A 555 -5.40 -2.89 -30.20
C LEU A 555 -5.62 -1.86 -31.32
N THR A 556 -4.81 -1.94 -32.38
CA THR A 556 -4.99 -1.10 -33.57
C THR A 556 -6.22 -1.54 -34.38
N GLU A 557 -6.68 -0.70 -35.31
CA GLU A 557 -7.76 -1.05 -36.25
C GLU A 557 -7.44 -2.29 -37.10
N ASP A 558 -6.16 -2.52 -37.39
CA ASP A 558 -5.67 -3.69 -38.14
C ASP A 558 -5.51 -4.95 -37.28
N GLY A 559 -5.79 -4.86 -35.96
CA GLY A 559 -5.72 -5.96 -35.03
C GLY A 559 -4.31 -6.26 -34.48
N GLU A 560 -3.35 -5.34 -34.65
CA GLU A 560 -2.03 -5.41 -34.03
C GLU A 560 -2.07 -4.78 -32.63
N THR A 561 -1.24 -5.28 -31.73
CA THR A 561 -1.12 -4.78 -30.36
C THR A 561 0.10 -3.89 -30.22
N TYR A 562 -0.03 -2.75 -29.54
CA TYR A 562 1.08 -1.91 -29.10
C TYR A 562 0.87 -1.42 -27.68
N TYR A 563 1.92 -0.89 -27.05
CA TYR A 563 1.85 -0.30 -25.73
C TYR A 563 1.81 1.23 -25.86
N ALA A 564 0.65 1.80 -25.52
CA ALA A 564 0.40 3.24 -25.54
C ALA A 564 1.08 3.93 -24.34
N TYR A 565 1.48 5.18 -24.55
CA TYR A 565 2.07 6.06 -23.53
C TYR A 565 1.37 7.42 -23.51
N GLY A 566 1.84 8.36 -22.70
CA GLY A 566 1.21 9.69 -22.56
C GLY A 566 1.04 10.41 -23.88
N GLY A 567 -0.16 10.96 -24.12
CA GLY A 567 -0.57 11.61 -25.35
C GLY A 567 -1.27 10.71 -26.36
N ASP A 568 -1.08 9.39 -26.30
CA ASP A 568 -1.70 8.46 -27.26
C ASP A 568 -3.23 8.38 -27.11
N PHE A 569 -3.76 8.71 -25.93
CA PHE A 569 -5.19 8.80 -25.67
C PHE A 569 -5.78 10.18 -25.92
N GLY A 570 -4.97 11.16 -26.39
CA GLY A 570 -5.37 12.56 -26.54
C GLY A 570 -5.35 13.34 -25.25
N ASP A 571 -4.76 12.79 -24.20
CA ASP A 571 -4.61 13.39 -22.87
C ASP A 571 -3.71 14.64 -22.91
N THR A 572 -4.10 15.67 -22.15
CA THR A 572 -3.37 16.93 -22.01
C THR A 572 -3.63 17.54 -20.63
N PRO A 573 -2.59 17.92 -19.84
CA PRO A 573 -1.15 17.72 -20.12
C PRO A 573 -0.75 16.25 -20.15
N ASN A 574 0.43 15.94 -20.74
CA ASN A 574 1.04 14.61 -20.67
C ASN A 574 2.56 14.71 -20.77
N ASP A 575 3.27 13.68 -20.30
CA ASP A 575 4.73 13.59 -20.35
C ASP A 575 5.24 12.51 -21.34
N GLY A 576 4.42 12.16 -22.33
CA GLY A 576 4.81 11.30 -23.46
C GLY A 576 5.23 9.91 -23.00
N ASN A 577 6.36 9.43 -23.54
CA ASN A 577 6.88 8.11 -23.25
C ASN A 577 7.75 8.03 -21.98
N PHE A 578 7.65 8.99 -21.07
CA PHE A 578 8.41 8.94 -19.82
C PHE A 578 7.99 7.78 -18.91
N CYS A 579 6.79 7.25 -19.08
CA CYS A 579 6.27 6.03 -18.44
C CYS A 579 6.83 4.71 -19.01
N VAL A 580 7.79 4.78 -19.96
CA VAL A 580 8.45 3.60 -20.56
C VAL A 580 9.94 3.68 -20.21
N ASP A 581 10.26 3.34 -18.99
CA ASP A 581 11.56 3.64 -18.36
C ASP A 581 12.05 2.52 -17.43
N ALA A 582 11.57 1.30 -17.65
CA ALA A 582 11.82 0.18 -16.76
C ALA A 582 12.79 -0.89 -17.32
N LEU A 583 13.03 -1.91 -16.50
CA LEU A 583 13.86 -3.07 -16.83
C LEU A 583 13.12 -4.12 -17.65
N ASN A 584 11.78 -4.13 -17.58
CA ASN A 584 10.93 -5.09 -18.28
C ASN A 584 9.82 -4.36 -19.02
N TYR A 585 9.44 -4.91 -20.18
CA TYR A 585 8.24 -4.49 -20.90
C TYR A 585 6.97 -4.70 -20.06
N PRO A 586 5.82 -4.08 -20.43
CA PRO A 586 4.57 -4.22 -19.67
C PRO A 586 4.09 -5.68 -19.51
N ASP A 587 4.45 -6.56 -20.43
CA ASP A 587 4.19 -8.01 -20.37
C ASP A 587 5.20 -8.79 -19.50
N ARG A 588 6.11 -8.09 -18.82
CA ARG A 588 7.21 -8.63 -18.01
C ARG A 588 8.28 -9.38 -18.82
N THR A 589 8.34 -9.18 -20.13
CA THR A 589 9.50 -9.61 -20.92
C THR A 589 10.68 -8.69 -20.63
N PRO A 590 11.86 -9.22 -20.25
CA PRO A 590 12.99 -8.37 -19.93
C PRO A 590 13.51 -7.57 -21.12
N HIS A 591 13.83 -6.29 -20.92
CA HIS A 591 14.59 -5.49 -21.87
C HIS A 591 16.02 -6.04 -22.04
N THR A 592 16.67 -5.71 -23.14
CA THR A 592 18.05 -6.17 -23.44
C THR A 592 19.07 -5.71 -22.39
N SER A 593 18.82 -4.59 -21.73
CA SER A 593 19.62 -4.03 -20.63
C SER A 593 19.67 -4.93 -19.37
N VAL A 594 18.66 -5.79 -19.15
CA VAL A 594 18.60 -6.69 -17.99
C VAL A 594 19.74 -7.71 -17.96
N GLY A 595 20.33 -8.03 -19.12
CA GLY A 595 21.52 -8.89 -19.19
C GLY A 595 22.70 -8.36 -18.37
N ALA A 596 22.80 -7.04 -18.20
CA ALA A 596 23.87 -6.39 -17.42
C ALA A 596 23.69 -6.57 -15.90
N GLN A 597 22.45 -6.69 -15.40
CA GLN A 597 22.19 -6.89 -13.97
C GLN A 597 22.55 -8.30 -13.47
N LYS A 598 22.52 -9.31 -14.32
CA LYS A 598 22.86 -10.68 -13.92
C LYS A 598 24.34 -10.87 -13.59
N GLY A 599 25.21 -9.95 -13.99
CA GLY A 599 26.65 -9.99 -13.78
C GLY A 599 27.15 -9.11 -12.61
N ALA A 600 26.32 -8.17 -12.13
CA ALA A 600 26.62 -7.31 -11.00
C ALA A 600 26.07 -7.92 -9.68
#